data_02989a39488ae6ebd96144b2e341e308
#
_entry.id   02989a39488ae6ebd96144b2e341e308
#
_cell.length_a   1.000
_cell.length_b   1.000
_cell.length_c   1.000
_cell.angle_alpha   90.00
_cell.angle_beta   90.00
_cell.angle_gamma   90.00
#
_symmetry.space_group_name_H-M   'P 1'
#
loop_
_entity.id
_entity.type
_entity.pdbx_description
1 polymer ?
#
loop_
_entity_poly.entity_id
_entity_poly.type
_entity_poly.pdbx_seq_one_letter_code
_entity_poly.pdbx_strand_id
1 'polypeptide(L)'
;VMTHWFSVTERGTMMSIWNCAHNVGGALVGPMAVYGALWFGSWFYGADASRYFLIGTYVFPAAVAILVALVAYCLIRDTPQSCGLPTIEKYRNDYPKNYSEKQEEVLTAKEIFFKHVFNNKMLWYIAIANAFVYMVRYGCLDWAPTFLKEAQGYDIKQAGWAYFAYEFAAIPGTLVCGWLSDKVFKGGRAMTTIIFMAIVALFIFLYWQFSH
;
A
#
# COMPACT_ATOMS: atom_id res chain seq x y z
N VAL A 1 -4.50 2.30 -14.73
CA VAL A 1 -5.89 2.00 -14.32
C VAL A 1 -6.50 3.20 -13.59
N MET A 2 -6.13 3.50 -12.33
CA MET A 2 -6.78 4.53 -11.50
C MET A 2 -6.85 5.92 -12.14
N THR A 3 -5.82 6.35 -12.83
CA THR A 3 -5.77 7.66 -13.52
C THR A 3 -6.74 7.77 -14.68
N HIS A 4 -7.12 6.66 -15.29
CA HIS A 4 -8.05 6.63 -16.42
C HIS A 4 -9.52 6.44 -16.00
N TRP A 5 -9.76 5.90 -14.79
CA TRP A 5 -11.11 5.63 -14.29
C TRP A 5 -11.67 6.69 -13.35
N PHE A 6 -10.79 7.54 -12.76
CA PHE A 6 -11.21 8.57 -11.80
C PHE A 6 -10.76 9.96 -12.23
N SER A 7 -11.65 10.94 -12.05
CA SER A 7 -11.38 12.33 -12.37
C SER A 7 -10.29 12.92 -11.47
N VAL A 8 -9.70 14.04 -11.90
CA VAL A 8 -8.61 14.70 -11.15
C VAL A 8 -9.07 15.10 -9.75
N THR A 9 -10.32 15.51 -9.60
CA THR A 9 -10.92 15.98 -8.33
C THR A 9 -11.21 14.86 -7.32
N GLU A 10 -11.44 13.62 -7.79
CA GLU A 10 -11.78 12.46 -6.95
C GLU A 10 -10.58 11.52 -6.73
N ARG A 11 -9.53 11.69 -7.50
CA ARG A 11 -8.39 10.77 -7.58
C ARG A 11 -7.65 10.60 -6.24
N GLY A 12 -7.54 11.65 -5.43
CA GLY A 12 -6.88 11.58 -4.12
C GLY A 12 -7.62 10.64 -3.16
N THR A 13 -8.92 10.83 -3.03
CA THR A 13 -9.78 10.00 -2.17
C THR A 13 -9.81 8.55 -2.64
N MET A 14 -9.97 8.31 -3.95
CA MET A 14 -9.98 6.95 -4.51
C MET A 14 -8.64 6.24 -4.36
N MET A 15 -7.52 6.96 -4.52
CA MET A 15 -6.18 6.42 -4.25
C MET A 15 -6.00 6.05 -2.78
N SER A 16 -6.57 6.82 -1.85
CA SER A 16 -6.53 6.50 -0.42
C SER A 16 -7.31 5.23 -0.10
N ILE A 17 -8.51 5.08 -0.66
CA ILE A 17 -9.30 3.85 -0.53
C ILE A 17 -8.56 2.65 -1.12
N TRP A 18 -8.00 2.80 -2.30
CA TRP A 18 -7.19 1.75 -2.93
C TRP A 18 -5.98 1.37 -2.07
N ASN A 19 -5.30 2.35 -1.47
CA ASN A 19 -4.15 2.09 -0.60
C ASN A 19 -4.53 1.33 0.69
N CYS A 20 -5.78 1.44 1.17
CA CYS A 20 -6.25 0.61 2.29
C CYS A 20 -6.18 -0.88 2.00
N ALA A 21 -6.30 -1.30 0.74
CA ALA A 21 -6.15 -2.70 0.34
C ALA A 21 -4.78 -3.28 0.71
N HIS A 22 -3.72 -2.46 0.66
CA HIS A 22 -2.38 -2.86 1.08
C HIS A 22 -2.33 -3.19 2.58
N ASN A 23 -2.94 -2.36 3.42
CA ASN A 23 -2.97 -2.57 4.87
C ASN A 23 -3.88 -3.75 5.25
N VAL A 24 -5.01 -3.93 4.56
CA VAL A 24 -5.88 -5.10 4.73
C VAL A 24 -5.14 -6.39 4.34
N GLY A 25 -4.43 -6.37 3.21
CA GLY A 25 -3.62 -7.50 2.78
C GLY A 25 -2.50 -7.83 3.78
N GLY A 26 -1.79 -6.81 4.28
CA GLY A 26 -0.78 -6.97 5.32
C GLY A 26 -1.34 -7.56 6.62
N ALA A 27 -2.48 -7.08 7.08
CA ALA A 27 -3.14 -7.61 8.28
C ALA A 27 -3.60 -9.07 8.11
N LEU A 28 -4.04 -9.45 6.92
CA LEU A 28 -4.55 -10.79 6.63
C LEU A 28 -3.45 -11.83 6.38
N VAL A 29 -2.28 -11.43 5.90
CA VAL A 29 -1.23 -12.39 5.52
C VAL A 29 -0.75 -13.24 6.69
N GLY A 30 -0.64 -12.68 7.90
CA GLY A 30 -0.25 -13.41 9.10
C GLY A 30 -1.23 -14.53 9.47
N PRO A 31 -2.52 -14.22 9.71
CA PRO A 31 -3.55 -15.25 9.90
C PRO A 31 -3.62 -16.27 8.76
N MET A 32 -3.56 -15.83 7.49
CA MET A 32 -3.58 -16.75 6.35
C MET A 32 -2.39 -17.71 6.35
N ALA A 33 -1.21 -17.26 6.72
CA ALA A 33 -0.03 -18.11 6.82
C ALA A 33 -0.21 -19.15 7.94
N VAL A 34 -0.70 -18.75 9.11
CA VAL A 34 -0.94 -19.66 10.26
C VAL A 34 -2.03 -20.68 9.92
N TYR A 35 -3.17 -20.23 9.42
CA TYR A 35 -4.27 -21.15 9.07
C TYR A 35 -3.89 -22.05 7.88
N GLY A 36 -3.15 -21.53 6.90
CA GLY A 36 -2.61 -22.32 5.81
C GLY A 36 -1.65 -23.40 6.30
N ALA A 37 -0.79 -23.09 7.26
CA ALA A 37 0.12 -24.05 7.87
C ALA A 37 -0.64 -25.16 8.62
N LEU A 38 -1.64 -24.78 9.42
CA LEU A 38 -2.41 -25.74 10.21
C LEU A 38 -3.34 -26.61 9.35
N TRP A 39 -4.04 -26.00 8.42
CA TRP A 39 -5.07 -26.66 7.63
C TRP A 39 -4.47 -27.48 6.47
N PHE A 40 -3.59 -26.88 5.70
CA PHE A 40 -2.95 -27.52 4.56
C PHE A 40 -1.92 -28.58 5.00
N GLY A 41 -1.18 -28.31 6.08
CA GLY A 41 -0.22 -29.25 6.65
C GLY A 41 -0.93 -30.51 7.19
N SER A 42 -2.06 -30.36 7.89
CA SER A 42 -2.82 -31.49 8.41
C SER A 42 -3.49 -32.35 7.33
N TRP A 43 -3.92 -31.72 6.22
CA TRP A 43 -4.64 -32.41 5.14
C TRP A 43 -3.74 -33.28 4.27
N PHE A 44 -2.51 -32.84 4.01
CA PHE A 44 -1.64 -33.51 3.05
C PHE A 44 -0.59 -34.42 3.67
N TYR A 45 -0.25 -34.28 4.94
CA TYR A 45 0.98 -34.85 5.46
C TYR A 45 0.95 -35.48 6.86
N GLY A 46 -0.15 -35.52 7.53
CA GLY A 46 -0.25 -36.22 8.84
C GLY A 46 0.63 -35.60 9.94
N ALA A 47 1.24 -36.42 10.78
CA ALA A 47 1.86 -36.02 12.05
C ALA A 47 3.26 -35.32 11.94
N ASP A 48 3.89 -35.21 10.77
CA ASP A 48 5.18 -34.53 10.62
C ASP A 48 5.03 -33.00 10.46
N ALA A 49 4.48 -32.39 11.50
CA ALA A 49 4.00 -31.02 11.50
C ALA A 49 5.06 -29.95 11.19
N SER A 50 6.35 -30.17 11.51
CA SER A 50 7.35 -29.10 11.42
C SER A 50 7.79 -28.75 9.99
N ARG A 51 7.94 -29.76 9.12
CA ARG A 51 8.38 -29.56 7.73
C ARG A 51 7.24 -28.99 6.88
N TYR A 52 6.03 -29.37 7.18
CA TYR A 52 4.81 -28.97 6.45
C TYR A 52 4.24 -27.66 6.91
N PHE A 53 4.56 -27.23 8.13
CA PHE A 53 4.26 -25.90 8.62
C PHE A 53 4.83 -24.82 7.69
N LEU A 54 6.09 -24.93 7.29
CA LEU A 54 6.72 -23.98 6.35
C LEU A 54 6.04 -24.01 4.97
N ILE A 55 5.74 -25.21 4.44
CA ILE A 55 5.09 -25.32 3.14
C ILE A 55 3.70 -24.70 3.17
N GLY A 56 2.88 -25.00 4.18
CA GLY A 56 1.55 -24.43 4.33
C GLY A 56 1.56 -22.92 4.50
N THR A 57 2.54 -22.41 5.24
CA THR A 57 2.73 -20.95 5.45
C THR A 57 2.92 -20.19 4.16
N TYR A 58 3.62 -20.74 3.17
CA TYR A 58 3.90 -20.07 1.90
C TYR A 58 2.96 -20.50 0.76
N VAL A 59 2.65 -21.80 0.65
CA VAL A 59 1.86 -22.32 -0.46
C VAL A 59 0.42 -21.84 -0.43
N PHE A 60 -0.20 -21.77 0.74
CA PHE A 60 -1.59 -21.34 0.83
C PHE A 60 -1.78 -19.86 0.44
N PRO A 61 -1.03 -18.89 0.98
CA PRO A 61 -1.11 -17.51 0.52
C PRO A 61 -0.76 -17.34 -0.97
N ALA A 62 0.22 -18.11 -1.47
CA ALA A 62 0.58 -18.08 -2.90
C ALA A 62 -0.55 -18.59 -3.79
N ALA A 63 -1.25 -19.66 -3.40
CA ALA A 63 -2.41 -20.18 -4.13
C ALA A 63 -3.56 -19.16 -4.17
N VAL A 64 -3.83 -18.49 -3.03
CA VAL A 64 -4.83 -17.41 -2.97
C VAL A 64 -4.40 -16.23 -3.85
N ALA A 65 -3.13 -15.84 -3.84
CA ALA A 65 -2.62 -14.78 -4.69
C ALA A 65 -2.77 -15.09 -6.18
N ILE A 66 -2.49 -16.33 -6.60
CA ILE A 66 -2.70 -16.78 -7.99
C ILE A 66 -4.17 -16.71 -8.36
N LEU A 67 -5.07 -17.18 -7.50
CA LEU A 67 -6.51 -17.13 -7.74
C LEU A 67 -6.99 -15.68 -7.89
N VAL A 68 -6.57 -14.79 -6.99
CA VAL A 68 -6.91 -13.36 -7.08
C VAL A 68 -6.32 -12.73 -8.35
N ALA A 69 -5.11 -13.11 -8.76
CA ALA A 69 -4.49 -12.63 -9.99
C ALA A 69 -5.29 -13.05 -11.23
N LEU A 70 -5.78 -14.29 -11.28
CA LEU A 70 -6.65 -14.77 -12.37
C LEU A 70 -7.98 -14.02 -12.41
N VAL A 71 -8.60 -13.81 -11.26
CA VAL A 71 -9.85 -13.00 -11.16
C VAL A 71 -9.58 -11.56 -11.61
N ALA A 72 -8.49 -10.95 -11.18
CA ALA A 72 -8.10 -9.62 -11.59
C ALA A 72 -7.87 -9.52 -13.10
N TYR A 73 -7.17 -10.50 -13.69
CA TYR A 73 -6.95 -10.58 -15.13
C TYR A 73 -8.26 -10.63 -15.93
N CYS A 74 -9.25 -11.38 -15.44
CA CYS A 74 -10.56 -11.48 -16.10
C CYS A 74 -11.42 -10.21 -15.95
N LEU A 75 -11.38 -9.56 -14.79
CA LEU A 75 -12.31 -8.48 -14.43
C LEU A 75 -11.74 -7.07 -14.62
N ILE A 76 -10.44 -6.85 -14.40
CA ILE A 76 -9.85 -5.51 -14.48
C ILE A 76 -9.62 -5.12 -15.94
N ARG A 77 -10.02 -3.88 -16.26
CA ARG A 77 -9.73 -3.23 -17.54
C ARG A 77 -8.88 -1.99 -17.29
N ASP A 78 -7.89 -1.75 -18.14
CA ASP A 78 -6.92 -0.67 -17.94
C ASP A 78 -7.54 0.72 -18.16
N THR A 79 -8.40 0.83 -19.15
CA THR A 79 -8.98 2.11 -19.56
C THR A 79 -10.47 1.97 -19.87
N PRO A 80 -11.29 3.04 -19.70
CA PRO A 80 -12.68 3.05 -20.12
C PRO A 80 -12.85 2.76 -21.62
N GLN A 81 -11.92 3.23 -22.44
CA GLN A 81 -11.96 3.03 -23.89
C GLN A 81 -11.87 1.55 -24.27
N SER A 82 -11.19 0.72 -23.50
CA SER A 82 -11.14 -0.74 -23.72
C SER A 82 -12.52 -1.41 -23.53
N CYS A 83 -13.45 -0.71 -22.90
CA CYS A 83 -14.85 -1.13 -22.71
C CYS A 83 -15.82 -0.38 -23.63
N GLY A 84 -15.32 0.40 -24.61
CA GLY A 84 -16.17 1.22 -25.51
C GLY A 84 -16.75 2.47 -24.84
N LEU A 85 -16.25 2.87 -23.68
CA LEU A 85 -16.69 4.05 -22.93
C LEU A 85 -15.81 5.28 -23.30
N PRO A 86 -16.35 6.51 -23.20
CA PRO A 86 -15.53 7.71 -23.36
C PRO A 86 -14.48 7.84 -22.25
N THR A 87 -13.47 8.68 -22.48
CA THR A 87 -12.49 9.02 -21.42
C THR A 87 -13.19 9.67 -20.23
N ILE A 88 -12.64 9.52 -19.04
CA ILE A 88 -13.22 10.09 -17.81
C ILE A 88 -13.26 11.62 -17.87
N GLU A 89 -12.24 12.24 -18.46
CA GLU A 89 -12.16 13.68 -18.66
C GLU A 89 -13.33 14.18 -19.52
N LYS A 90 -13.66 13.47 -20.61
CA LYS A 90 -14.79 13.81 -21.48
C LYS A 90 -16.14 13.54 -20.79
N TYR A 91 -16.25 12.46 -20.03
CA TYR A 91 -17.48 12.09 -19.33
C TYR A 91 -17.81 13.07 -18.19
N ARG A 92 -16.82 13.49 -17.42
CA ARG A 92 -16.98 14.41 -16.28
C ARG A 92 -16.78 15.88 -16.63
N ASN A 93 -16.34 16.19 -17.86
CA ASN A 93 -15.91 17.53 -18.27
C ASN A 93 -14.88 18.16 -17.31
N ASP A 94 -13.94 17.34 -16.82
CA ASP A 94 -12.93 17.70 -15.85
C ASP A 94 -11.54 17.42 -16.46
N TYR A 95 -11.00 18.46 -17.11
CA TYR A 95 -9.71 18.37 -17.77
C TYR A 95 -8.60 18.89 -16.85
N PRO A 96 -7.42 18.25 -16.83
CA PRO A 96 -6.24 18.81 -16.16
C PRO A 96 -5.89 20.17 -16.74
N LYS A 97 -5.35 21.09 -15.92
CA LYS A 97 -5.01 22.46 -16.32
C LYS A 97 -4.11 22.56 -17.57
N ASN A 98 -3.36 21.51 -17.87
CA ASN A 98 -2.45 21.42 -19.02
C ASN A 98 -2.88 20.32 -20.01
N TYR A 99 -4.16 20.03 -20.10
CA TYR A 99 -4.67 19.02 -21.04
C TYR A 99 -4.50 19.52 -22.48
N SER A 100 -3.89 18.71 -23.31
CA SER A 100 -3.74 18.92 -24.75
C SER A 100 -4.06 17.60 -25.45
N GLU A 101 -5.04 17.61 -26.35
CA GLU A 101 -5.42 16.44 -27.15
C GLU A 101 -4.25 15.88 -28.00
N LYS A 102 -3.25 16.71 -28.29
CA LYS A 102 -2.03 16.31 -29.02
C LYS A 102 -1.03 15.51 -28.19
N GLN A 103 -1.22 15.33 -26.89
CA GLN A 103 -0.28 14.64 -26.00
C GLN A 103 -0.48 13.11 -25.91
N GLU A 104 -1.40 12.53 -26.65
CA GLU A 104 -1.46 11.07 -26.86
C GLU A 104 -0.48 10.56 -27.94
N GLU A 105 0.64 11.26 -28.13
CA GLU A 105 1.75 10.69 -28.90
C GLU A 105 2.24 9.43 -28.20
N VAL A 106 2.29 8.32 -28.94
CA VAL A 106 2.82 7.04 -28.49
C VAL A 106 4.31 7.18 -28.28
N LEU A 107 4.70 7.70 -27.12
CA LEU A 107 6.10 7.80 -26.72
C LEU A 107 6.65 6.38 -26.49
N THR A 108 7.85 6.13 -26.96
CA THR A 108 8.53 4.87 -26.66
C THR A 108 8.87 4.78 -25.17
N ALA A 109 8.85 3.58 -24.58
CA ALA A 109 9.19 3.38 -23.18
C ALA A 109 10.55 3.99 -22.79
N LYS A 110 11.51 4.01 -23.71
CA LYS A 110 12.83 4.62 -23.54
C LYS A 110 12.74 6.14 -23.43
N GLU A 111 11.95 6.79 -24.27
CA GLU A 111 11.74 8.25 -24.21
C GLU A 111 11.02 8.66 -22.93
N ILE A 112 10.00 7.92 -22.52
CA ILE A 112 9.30 8.14 -21.25
C ILE A 112 10.30 8.07 -20.10
N PHE A 113 11.10 7.01 -20.04
CA PHE A 113 12.04 6.78 -18.95
C PHE A 113 13.11 7.87 -18.87
N PHE A 114 13.81 8.12 -19.95
CA PHE A 114 14.95 9.08 -19.92
C PHE A 114 14.51 10.55 -19.91
N LYS A 115 13.49 10.92 -20.68
CA LYS A 115 13.09 12.31 -20.82
C LYS A 115 12.15 12.79 -19.72
N HIS A 116 11.17 11.95 -19.32
CA HIS A 116 10.12 12.36 -18.40
C HIS A 116 10.31 11.84 -16.97
N VAL A 117 10.95 10.69 -16.78
CA VAL A 117 11.19 10.12 -15.45
C VAL A 117 12.57 10.48 -14.92
N PHE A 118 13.62 10.04 -15.60
CA PHE A 118 14.98 10.17 -15.09
C PHE A 118 15.47 11.64 -15.02
N ASN A 119 15.06 12.48 -15.96
CA ASN A 119 15.45 13.88 -16.00
C ASN A 119 14.53 14.80 -15.16
N ASN A 120 13.52 14.25 -14.49
CA ASN A 120 12.59 15.02 -13.69
C ASN A 120 13.06 15.12 -12.22
N LYS A 121 13.60 16.28 -11.85
CA LYS A 121 14.08 16.54 -10.49
C LYS A 121 13.03 16.31 -9.41
N MET A 122 11.76 16.63 -9.69
CA MET A 122 10.67 16.44 -8.73
C MET A 122 10.45 14.95 -8.40
N LEU A 123 10.58 14.06 -9.38
CA LEU A 123 10.49 12.62 -9.16
C LEU A 123 11.63 12.11 -8.28
N TRP A 124 12.84 12.65 -8.42
CA TRP A 124 13.96 12.32 -7.54
C TRP A 124 13.72 12.74 -6.08
N TYR A 125 13.20 13.95 -5.85
CA TYR A 125 12.83 14.39 -4.50
C TYR A 125 11.77 13.47 -3.87
N ILE A 126 10.75 13.09 -4.64
CA ILE A 126 9.71 12.16 -4.18
C ILE A 126 10.31 10.77 -3.90
N ALA A 127 11.18 10.27 -4.78
CA ALA A 127 11.84 8.96 -4.60
C ALA A 127 12.70 8.92 -3.34
N ILE A 128 13.51 9.96 -3.10
CA ILE A 128 14.33 10.06 -1.89
C ILE A 128 13.45 10.17 -0.63
N ALA A 129 12.42 11.02 -0.66
CA ALA A 129 11.47 11.12 0.46
C ALA A 129 10.81 9.77 0.75
N ASN A 130 10.36 9.06 -0.29
CA ASN A 130 9.80 7.71 -0.13
C ASN A 130 10.80 6.71 0.46
N ALA A 131 12.06 6.76 0.07
CA ALA A 131 13.09 5.88 0.64
C ALA A 131 13.16 6.03 2.17
N PHE A 132 13.16 7.27 2.68
CA PHE A 132 13.16 7.52 4.13
C PHE A 132 11.85 7.09 4.81
N VAL A 133 10.70 7.36 4.18
CA VAL A 133 9.39 6.93 4.70
C VAL A 133 9.34 5.40 4.83
N TYR A 134 9.76 4.68 3.79
CA TYR A 134 9.77 3.22 3.80
C TYR A 134 10.81 2.65 4.77
N MET A 135 11.97 3.29 4.93
CA MET A 135 12.97 2.89 5.93
C MET A 135 12.38 2.94 7.35
N VAL A 136 11.67 4.02 7.70
CA VAL A 136 10.99 4.12 8.99
C VAL A 136 9.85 3.08 9.09
N ARG A 137 9.02 2.96 8.05
CA ARG A 137 7.88 2.03 8.06
C ARG A 137 8.33 0.59 8.28
N TYR A 138 9.23 0.09 7.46
CA TYR A 138 9.69 -1.30 7.55
C TYR A 138 10.61 -1.52 8.75
N GLY A 139 11.42 -0.53 9.13
CA GLY A 139 12.19 -0.59 10.36
C GLY A 139 11.30 -0.81 11.60
N CYS A 140 10.20 -0.08 11.71
CA CYS A 140 9.24 -0.29 12.79
C CYS A 140 8.48 -1.62 12.62
N LEU A 141 8.02 -1.95 11.41
CA LEU A 141 7.18 -3.12 11.16
C LEU A 141 7.92 -4.44 11.42
N ASP A 142 9.14 -4.56 10.89
CA ASP A 142 9.90 -5.81 10.92
C ASP A 142 10.54 -6.05 12.29
N TRP A 143 10.95 -4.99 12.98
CA TRP A 143 11.66 -5.09 14.26
C TRP A 143 10.76 -4.95 15.48
N ALA A 144 9.57 -4.34 15.38
CA ALA A 144 8.69 -4.16 16.53
C ALA A 144 8.29 -5.47 17.22
N PRO A 145 7.90 -6.56 16.51
CA PRO A 145 7.57 -7.82 17.17
C PRO A 145 8.74 -8.42 17.92
N THR A 146 9.95 -8.37 17.34
CA THR A 146 11.18 -8.85 17.96
C THR A 146 11.55 -8.02 19.19
N PHE A 147 11.48 -6.70 19.07
CA PHE A 147 11.72 -5.78 20.19
C PHE A 147 10.73 -5.99 21.33
N LEU A 148 9.45 -6.10 21.05
CA LEU A 148 8.42 -6.37 22.06
C LEU A 148 8.65 -7.69 22.79
N LYS A 149 9.08 -8.72 22.06
CA LYS A 149 9.37 -10.02 22.66
C LYS A 149 10.65 -10.03 23.47
N GLU A 150 11.75 -9.52 22.92
CA GLU A 150 13.10 -9.66 23.51
C GLU A 150 13.39 -8.58 24.55
N ALA A 151 12.99 -7.33 24.29
CA ALA A 151 13.29 -6.22 25.19
C ALA A 151 12.17 -5.98 26.22
N GLN A 152 10.91 -6.22 25.88
CA GLN A 152 9.76 -5.95 26.74
C GLN A 152 9.14 -7.23 27.33
N GLY A 153 9.60 -8.43 26.94
CA GLY A 153 9.14 -9.69 27.49
C GLY A 153 7.71 -10.08 27.09
N TYR A 154 7.17 -9.51 26.01
CA TYR A 154 5.82 -9.81 25.54
C TYR A 154 5.75 -11.22 24.95
N ASP A 155 4.60 -11.88 25.17
CA ASP A 155 4.30 -13.16 24.51
C ASP A 155 4.08 -12.98 23.00
N ILE A 156 4.34 -14.05 22.23
CA ILE A 156 4.16 -14.06 20.75
C ILE A 156 2.76 -13.60 20.34
N LYS A 157 1.73 -13.97 21.12
CA LYS A 157 0.36 -13.53 20.86
C LYS A 157 0.19 -12.03 21.00
N GLN A 158 0.78 -11.43 22.04
CA GLN A 158 0.73 -9.98 22.28
C GLN A 158 1.49 -9.20 21.21
N ALA A 159 2.66 -9.69 20.81
CA ALA A 159 3.42 -9.10 19.70
C ALA A 159 2.65 -9.19 18.37
N GLY A 160 1.97 -10.29 18.10
CA GLY A 160 1.08 -10.45 16.95
C GLY A 160 -0.10 -9.48 16.93
N TRP A 161 -0.74 -9.26 18.10
CA TRP A 161 -1.81 -8.26 18.23
C TRP A 161 -1.31 -6.82 18.07
N ALA A 162 -0.11 -6.51 18.53
CA ALA A 162 0.51 -5.20 18.33
C ALA A 162 0.78 -4.95 16.83
N TYR A 163 1.27 -5.95 16.10
CA TYR A 163 1.45 -5.88 14.65
C TYR A 163 0.10 -5.66 13.92
N PHE A 164 -0.92 -6.44 14.28
CA PHE A 164 -2.26 -6.26 13.73
C PHE A 164 -2.80 -4.85 13.99
N ALA A 165 -2.66 -4.36 15.23
CA ALA A 165 -3.12 -3.02 15.60
C ALA A 165 -2.40 -1.93 14.80
N TYR A 166 -1.10 -2.09 14.53
CA TYR A 166 -0.33 -1.19 13.70
C TYR A 166 -0.88 -1.11 12.26
N GLU A 167 -1.08 -2.25 11.60
CA GLU A 167 -1.61 -2.30 10.24
C GLU A 167 -3.07 -1.81 10.20
N PHE A 168 -3.88 -2.17 11.17
CA PHE A 168 -5.28 -1.73 11.24
C PHE A 168 -5.40 -0.22 11.46
N ALA A 169 -4.56 0.37 12.32
CA ALA A 169 -4.53 1.82 12.57
C ALA A 169 -4.08 2.62 11.32
N ALA A 170 -3.34 2.00 10.40
CA ALA A 170 -2.95 2.64 9.15
C ALA A 170 -4.15 2.93 8.22
N ILE A 171 -5.25 2.15 8.33
CA ILE A 171 -6.45 2.32 7.49
C ILE A 171 -7.11 3.68 7.75
N PRO A 172 -7.59 4.00 8.98
CA PRO A 172 -8.17 5.31 9.26
C PRO A 172 -7.16 6.44 9.04
N GLY A 173 -5.88 6.23 9.34
CA GLY A 173 -4.83 7.21 9.08
C GLY A 173 -4.71 7.58 7.60
N THR A 174 -4.73 6.59 6.72
CA THR A 174 -4.67 6.79 5.26
C THR A 174 -5.92 7.52 4.74
N LEU A 175 -7.10 7.16 5.22
CA LEU A 175 -8.36 7.83 4.84
C LEU A 175 -8.38 9.29 5.30
N VAL A 176 -7.99 9.56 6.54
CA VAL A 176 -7.89 10.92 7.08
C VAL A 176 -6.86 11.73 6.29
N CYS A 177 -5.70 11.15 5.96
CA CYS A 177 -4.67 11.80 5.16
C CYS A 177 -5.20 12.20 3.78
N GLY A 178 -5.89 11.29 3.08
CA GLY A 178 -6.48 11.57 1.78
C GLY A 178 -7.56 12.65 1.84
N TRP A 179 -8.47 12.55 2.81
CA TRP A 179 -9.52 13.54 3.02
C TRP A 179 -8.94 14.92 3.36
N LEU A 180 -7.95 14.98 4.24
CA LEU A 180 -7.28 16.23 4.64
C LEU A 180 -6.58 16.88 3.44
N SER A 181 -5.89 16.07 2.64
CA SER A 181 -5.22 16.53 1.42
C SER A 181 -6.19 17.18 0.44
N ASP A 182 -7.35 16.55 0.20
CA ASP A 182 -8.28 17.01 -0.83
C ASP A 182 -9.18 18.15 -0.32
N LYS A 183 -9.73 18.04 0.90
CA LYS A 183 -10.71 19.00 1.43
C LYS A 183 -10.09 20.21 2.11
N VAL A 184 -9.06 20.00 2.92
CA VAL A 184 -8.46 21.08 3.71
C VAL A 184 -7.35 21.79 2.93
N PHE A 185 -6.43 21.01 2.36
CA PHE A 185 -5.29 21.57 1.64
C PHE A 185 -5.52 21.73 0.13
N LYS A 186 -6.74 21.47 -0.36
CA LYS A 186 -7.14 21.65 -1.78
C LYS A 186 -6.15 21.03 -2.77
N GLY A 187 -5.68 19.81 -2.47
CA GLY A 187 -4.70 19.09 -3.27
C GLY A 187 -3.23 19.40 -2.91
N GLY A 188 -2.97 20.14 -1.84
CA GLY A 188 -1.63 20.45 -1.32
C GLY A 188 -0.96 19.25 -0.64
N ARG A 189 -0.64 18.21 -1.43
CA ARG A 189 -0.10 16.93 -0.94
C ARG A 189 1.19 17.08 -0.13
N ALA A 190 2.05 18.06 -0.49
CA ALA A 190 3.30 18.31 0.22
C ALA A 190 3.06 18.74 1.68
N MET A 191 2.13 19.64 1.93
CA MET A 191 1.80 20.10 3.29
C MET A 191 1.23 18.96 4.14
N THR A 192 0.33 18.15 3.57
CA THR A 192 -0.21 16.98 4.25
C THR A 192 0.91 16.02 4.64
N THR A 193 1.83 15.71 3.72
CA THR A 193 2.97 14.83 3.99
C THR A 193 3.86 15.36 5.11
N ILE A 194 4.19 16.66 5.10
CA ILE A 194 5.03 17.29 6.14
C ILE A 194 4.38 17.15 7.52
N ILE A 195 3.09 17.44 7.63
CA ILE A 195 2.37 17.35 8.90
C ILE A 195 2.34 15.92 9.44
N PHE A 196 2.00 14.94 8.58
CA PHE A 196 1.97 13.54 9.01
C PHE A 196 3.36 13.03 9.39
N MET A 197 4.41 13.40 8.65
CA MET A 197 5.79 13.02 9.00
C MET A 197 6.25 13.66 10.31
N ALA A 198 5.85 14.90 10.60
CA ALA A 198 6.13 15.54 11.90
C ALA A 198 5.42 14.80 13.05
N ILE A 199 4.17 14.39 12.84
CA ILE A 199 3.42 13.57 13.80
C ILE A 199 4.10 12.21 14.02
N VAL A 200 4.54 11.54 12.97
CA VAL A 200 5.27 10.26 13.06
C VAL A 200 6.57 10.45 13.86
N ALA A 201 7.35 11.49 13.57
CA ALA A 201 8.59 11.78 14.30
C ALA A 201 8.32 12.01 15.79
N LEU A 202 7.26 12.75 16.12
CA LEU A 202 6.83 12.97 17.51
C LEU A 202 6.46 11.65 18.20
N PHE A 203 5.67 10.79 17.56
CA PHE A 203 5.29 9.50 18.15
C PHE A 203 6.47 8.54 18.31
N ILE A 204 7.42 8.53 17.38
CA ILE A 204 8.66 7.74 17.53
C ILE A 204 9.47 8.26 18.72
N PHE A 205 9.60 9.58 18.86
CA PHE A 205 10.28 10.18 20.01
C PHE A 205 9.60 9.84 21.33
N LEU A 206 8.27 9.94 21.41
CA LEU A 206 7.51 9.56 22.60
C LEU A 206 7.67 8.05 22.91
N TYR A 207 7.58 7.20 21.87
CA TYR A 207 7.80 5.77 22.04
C TYR A 207 9.18 5.47 22.63
N TRP A 208 10.23 6.11 22.11
CA TRP A 208 11.57 5.97 22.65
C TRP A 208 11.67 6.44 24.12
N GLN A 209 11.03 7.54 24.45
CA GLN A 209 11.07 8.11 25.81
C GLN A 209 10.32 7.25 26.85
N PHE A 210 9.23 6.61 26.44
CA PHE A 210 8.37 5.81 27.34
C PHE A 210 8.69 4.30 27.31
N SER A 211 9.60 3.84 26.47
CA SER A 211 10.00 2.44 26.39
C SER A 211 11.19 2.07 27.31
N HIS A 212 11.61 3.00 28.17
CA HIS A 212 12.65 2.78 29.18
C HIS A 212 12.07 2.60 30.55
#